data_10aecb90a419aad2ea7cc2957bb3e9be
#
_entry.id   10aecb90a419aad2ea7cc2957bb3e9be
#
_cell.length_a   1.000
_cell.length_b   1.000
_cell.length_c   1.000
_cell.angle_alpha   90.00
_cell.angle_beta   90.00
_cell.angle_gamma   90.00
#
_symmetry.space_group_name_H-M   'P 1'
#
loop_
_entity.id
_entity.type
_entity.pdbx_description
1 polymer ?
#
loop_
_entity_poly.entity_id
_entity_poly.type
_entity_poly.pdbx_seq_one_letter_code
_entity_poly.pdbx_strand_id
1 'polypeptide(L)'
;MISVGTTFLMGQALVWPAALFLGVIVFCIWSAVDAMNNICDVDLDVLSGPLRAKFTKKLGKFGFFIAVAFTALSLMLGAVTLMPFVLLFVVVGIFFGVIYSVPPFRLRKTTYKPIINFTVGAVPVMIIAAFFNLFSINIIILILLIGVTTAVNSLWEDLADFASDFQSGSKTIPIILGLGVAYS
;
A
#
# COMPACT_ATOMS: atom_id res chain seq x y z
N MET A 1 4.43 9.82 8.68
CA MET A 1 5.36 10.91 8.32
C MET A 1 5.03 11.56 6.97
N ILE A 2 4.78 10.80 5.89
CA ILE A 2 4.44 11.37 4.56
C ILE A 2 3.22 12.29 4.64
N SER A 3 2.12 11.88 5.29
CA SER A 3 0.91 12.68 5.43
C SER A 3 1.15 14.01 6.15
N VAL A 4 1.95 14.03 7.22
CA VAL A 4 2.26 15.25 7.97
C VAL A 4 3.10 16.21 7.12
N GLY A 5 4.15 15.70 6.45
CA GLY A 5 4.99 16.50 5.56
C GLY A 5 4.21 17.07 4.38
N THR A 6 3.34 16.27 3.76
CA THR A 6 2.50 16.70 2.65
C THR A 6 1.48 17.76 3.10
N THR A 7 0.86 17.60 4.27
CA THR A 7 -0.06 18.60 4.83
C THR A 7 0.64 19.92 5.08
N PHE A 8 1.86 19.89 5.63
CA PHE A 8 2.68 21.08 5.83
C PHE A 8 2.99 21.81 4.53
N LEU A 9 3.43 21.05 3.50
CA LEU A 9 3.75 21.61 2.18
C LEU A 9 2.54 22.23 1.48
N MET A 10 1.36 21.63 1.64
CA MET A 10 0.13 22.11 1.01
C MET A 10 -0.51 23.27 1.78
N GLY A 11 -0.49 23.23 3.10
CA GLY A 11 -1.12 24.24 3.95
C GLY A 11 -0.27 25.48 4.21
N GLN A 12 0.99 25.49 3.80
CA GLN A 12 2.00 26.53 4.14
C GLN A 12 2.12 26.82 5.65
N ALA A 13 1.40 26.05 6.47
CA ALA A 13 1.44 26.08 7.92
C ALA A 13 1.12 24.67 8.44
N LEU A 14 1.63 24.34 9.62
CA LEU A 14 1.30 23.06 10.26
C LEU A 14 -0.11 23.13 10.86
N VAL A 15 -1.09 22.66 10.10
CA VAL A 15 -2.49 22.53 10.56
C VAL A 15 -2.63 21.18 11.27
N TRP A 16 -2.21 21.13 12.54
CA TRP A 16 -2.16 19.91 13.33
C TRP A 16 -3.45 19.07 13.32
N PRO A 17 -4.65 19.64 13.54
CA PRO A 17 -5.86 18.81 13.54
C PRO A 17 -6.08 18.08 12.21
N ALA A 18 -5.92 18.80 11.09
CA ALA A 18 -6.06 18.21 9.76
C ALA A 18 -4.96 17.19 9.46
N ALA A 19 -3.69 17.48 9.81
CA ALA A 19 -2.56 16.59 9.62
C ALA A 19 -2.73 15.27 10.37
N LEU A 20 -3.18 15.33 11.63
CA LEU A 20 -3.45 14.15 12.43
C LEU A 20 -4.65 13.37 11.88
N PHE A 21 -5.74 14.02 11.54
CA PHE A 21 -6.93 13.39 11.00
C PHE A 21 -6.64 12.65 9.69
N LEU A 22 -5.99 13.33 8.74
CA LEU A 22 -5.59 12.72 7.46
C LEU A 22 -4.55 11.61 7.67
N GLY A 23 -3.65 11.79 8.62
CA GLY A 23 -2.69 10.77 9.03
C GLY A 23 -3.37 9.50 9.55
N VAL A 24 -4.46 9.63 10.32
CA VAL A 24 -5.25 8.50 10.81
C VAL A 24 -5.96 7.79 9.66
N ILE A 25 -6.54 8.53 8.69
CA ILE A 25 -7.16 7.91 7.49
C ILE A 25 -6.12 7.06 6.75
N VAL A 26 -4.96 7.63 6.44
CA VAL A 26 -3.88 6.92 5.74
C VAL A 26 -3.40 5.71 6.55
N PHE A 27 -3.21 5.87 7.87
CA PHE A 27 -2.83 4.78 8.76
C PHE A 27 -3.85 3.63 8.72
N CYS A 28 -5.15 3.93 8.73
CA CYS A 28 -6.20 2.92 8.67
C CYS A 28 -6.18 2.16 7.33
N ILE A 29 -6.00 2.87 6.20
CA ILE A 29 -5.87 2.23 4.88
C ILE A 29 -4.67 1.27 4.87
N TRP A 30 -3.49 1.73 5.31
CA TRP A 30 -2.28 0.92 5.35
C TRP A 30 -2.44 -0.29 6.27
N SER A 31 -3.01 -0.10 7.46
CA SER A 31 -3.26 -1.20 8.41
C SER A 31 -4.23 -2.23 7.85
N ALA A 32 -5.27 -1.80 7.14
CA ALA A 32 -6.22 -2.70 6.48
C ALA A 32 -5.54 -3.54 5.38
N VAL A 33 -4.78 -2.85 4.51
CA VAL A 33 -4.08 -3.50 3.38
C VAL A 33 -2.99 -4.44 3.89
N ASP A 34 -2.21 -4.04 4.91
CA ASP A 34 -1.14 -4.87 5.47
C ASP A 34 -1.70 -6.10 6.20
N ALA A 35 -2.77 -5.93 6.98
CA ALA A 35 -3.46 -7.06 7.61
C ALA A 35 -4.00 -8.06 6.58
N MET A 36 -4.62 -7.57 5.48
CA MET A 36 -5.12 -8.39 4.39
C MET A 36 -3.97 -9.10 3.67
N ASN A 37 -2.88 -8.39 3.38
CA ASN A 37 -1.68 -8.95 2.77
C ASN A 37 -1.13 -10.11 3.61
N ASN A 38 -0.90 -9.89 4.90
CA ASN A 38 -0.38 -10.92 5.80
C ASN A 38 -1.28 -12.18 5.85
N ILE A 39 -2.61 -12.00 5.84
CA ILE A 39 -3.56 -13.13 5.86
C ILE A 39 -3.51 -13.93 4.56
N CYS A 40 -3.52 -13.23 3.42
CA CYS A 40 -3.58 -13.87 2.10
C CYS A 40 -2.25 -14.51 1.70
N ASP A 41 -1.14 -14.07 2.28
CA ASP A 41 0.20 -14.49 1.90
C ASP A 41 0.88 -15.43 2.90
N VAL A 42 0.14 -15.96 3.87
CA VAL A 42 0.67 -16.91 4.86
C VAL A 42 1.41 -18.09 4.23
N ASP A 43 0.91 -18.60 3.11
CA ASP A 43 1.52 -19.69 2.35
C ASP A 43 2.89 -19.33 1.77
N LEU A 44 3.07 -18.08 1.36
CA LEU A 44 4.33 -17.56 0.82
C LEU A 44 5.30 -17.18 1.92
N ASP A 45 4.78 -16.57 2.98
CA ASP A 45 5.56 -16.14 4.12
C ASP A 45 6.20 -17.30 4.89
N VAL A 46 5.74 -18.52 4.70
CA VAL A 46 6.42 -19.72 5.23
C VAL A 46 7.83 -19.85 4.67
N LEU A 47 8.05 -19.43 3.43
CA LEU A 47 9.36 -19.53 2.76
C LEU A 47 10.28 -18.35 3.07
N SER A 48 9.74 -17.13 3.08
CA SER A 48 10.52 -15.89 3.22
C SER A 48 10.55 -15.33 4.64
N GLY A 49 9.48 -15.54 5.42
CA GLY A 49 9.30 -14.98 6.76
C GLY A 49 8.60 -15.93 7.74
N PRO A 50 9.24 -17.07 8.15
CA PRO A 50 8.57 -18.11 8.92
C PRO A 50 8.00 -17.64 10.27
N LEU A 51 8.62 -16.63 10.91
CA LEU A 51 8.11 -16.05 12.16
C LEU A 51 6.82 -15.26 11.93
N ARG A 52 6.76 -14.47 10.84
CA ARG A 52 5.57 -13.72 10.44
C ARG A 52 4.43 -14.67 10.09
N ALA A 53 4.69 -15.69 9.29
CA ALA A 53 3.70 -16.72 8.96
C ALA A 53 3.15 -17.42 10.21
N LYS A 54 4.01 -17.78 11.16
CA LYS A 54 3.59 -18.39 12.43
C LYS A 54 2.69 -17.46 13.25
N PHE A 55 3.04 -16.17 13.33
CA PHE A 55 2.25 -15.16 14.03
C PHE A 55 0.87 -14.99 13.37
N THR A 56 0.84 -14.83 12.04
CA THR A 56 -0.41 -14.68 11.29
C THR A 56 -1.32 -15.89 11.42
N LYS A 57 -0.76 -17.12 11.37
CA LYS A 57 -1.52 -18.35 11.62
C LYS A 57 -2.12 -18.38 13.04
N LYS A 58 -1.39 -17.86 14.03
CA LYS A 58 -1.89 -17.76 15.42
C LYS A 58 -3.03 -16.75 15.55
N LEU A 59 -2.99 -15.64 14.81
CA LEU A 59 -4.08 -14.66 14.77
C LEU A 59 -5.34 -15.23 14.13
N GLY A 60 -5.20 -16.08 13.10
CA GLY A 60 -6.31 -16.75 12.44
C GLY A 60 -7.41 -15.78 11.99
N LYS A 61 -8.66 -16.06 12.34
CA LYS A 61 -9.83 -15.23 11.97
C LYS A 61 -9.76 -13.80 12.55
N PHE A 62 -9.04 -13.59 13.65
CA PHE A 62 -8.92 -12.27 14.27
C PHE A 62 -8.18 -11.28 13.36
N GLY A 63 -7.17 -11.75 12.60
CA GLY A 63 -6.51 -10.93 11.59
C GLY A 63 -7.47 -10.39 10.53
N PHE A 64 -8.43 -11.21 10.09
CA PHE A 64 -9.47 -10.78 9.15
C PHE A 64 -10.37 -9.70 9.74
N PHE A 65 -10.79 -9.84 11.01
CA PHE A 65 -11.57 -8.81 11.68
C PHE A 65 -10.81 -7.49 11.79
N ILE A 66 -9.50 -7.52 12.04
CA ILE A 66 -8.64 -6.33 12.04
C ILE A 66 -8.67 -5.65 10.68
N ALA A 67 -8.48 -6.41 9.59
CA ALA A 67 -8.52 -5.85 8.23
C ALA A 67 -9.87 -5.19 7.91
N VAL A 68 -10.98 -5.87 8.23
CA VAL A 68 -12.33 -5.33 8.03
C VAL A 68 -12.58 -4.09 8.88
N ALA A 69 -12.18 -4.10 10.15
CA ALA A 69 -12.35 -2.97 11.05
C ALA A 69 -11.61 -1.70 10.56
N PHE A 70 -10.35 -1.84 10.15
CA PHE A 70 -9.59 -0.72 9.61
C PHE A 70 -10.12 -0.25 8.25
N THR A 71 -10.61 -1.17 7.41
CA THR A 71 -11.29 -0.82 6.15
C THR A 71 -12.55 0.01 6.44
N ALA A 72 -13.42 -0.46 7.32
CA ALA A 72 -14.64 0.26 7.70
C ALA A 72 -14.32 1.63 8.32
N LEU A 73 -13.32 1.68 9.20
CA LEU A 73 -12.89 2.92 9.84
C LEU A 73 -12.35 3.93 8.83
N SER A 74 -11.52 3.51 7.88
CA SER A 74 -10.98 4.41 6.84
C SER A 74 -12.07 4.96 5.93
N LEU A 75 -13.05 4.14 5.54
CA LEU A 75 -14.21 4.58 4.75
C LEU A 75 -15.09 5.56 5.53
N MET A 76 -15.35 5.27 6.81
CA MET A 76 -16.13 6.15 7.69
C MET A 76 -15.43 7.51 7.85
N LEU A 77 -14.14 7.53 8.16
CA LEU A 77 -13.38 8.76 8.30
C LEU A 77 -13.29 9.53 6.98
N GLY A 78 -13.12 8.84 5.85
CA GLY A 78 -13.18 9.46 4.53
C GLY A 78 -14.53 10.11 4.24
N ALA A 79 -15.63 9.43 4.57
CA ALA A 79 -16.99 9.96 4.41
C ALA A 79 -17.28 11.17 5.32
N VAL A 80 -16.77 11.18 6.56
CA VAL A 80 -16.91 12.30 7.51
C VAL A 80 -16.28 13.60 6.98
N THR A 81 -15.30 13.53 6.06
CA THR A 81 -14.75 14.74 5.42
C THR A 81 -15.78 15.48 4.57
N LEU A 82 -16.85 14.83 4.15
CA LEU A 82 -17.85 15.33 3.19
C LEU A 82 -17.24 15.74 1.83
N MET A 83 -16.02 15.27 1.55
CA MET A 83 -15.29 15.56 0.32
C MET A 83 -15.26 14.32 -0.59
N PRO A 84 -15.97 14.33 -1.73
CA PRO A 84 -16.14 13.13 -2.55
C PRO A 84 -14.81 12.59 -3.09
N PHE A 85 -13.84 13.46 -3.42
CA PHE A 85 -12.54 13.04 -3.90
C PHE A 85 -11.67 12.40 -2.80
N VAL A 86 -11.80 12.82 -1.53
CA VAL A 86 -11.14 12.15 -0.41
C VAL A 86 -11.65 10.71 -0.29
N LEU A 87 -12.99 10.55 -0.26
CA LEU A 87 -13.60 9.23 -0.20
C LEU A 87 -13.23 8.37 -1.40
N LEU A 88 -13.21 8.95 -2.61
CA LEU A 88 -12.78 8.26 -3.84
C LEU A 88 -11.37 7.69 -3.69
N PHE A 89 -10.40 8.50 -3.22
CA PHE A 89 -9.02 8.04 -3.09
C PHE A 89 -8.84 7.05 -1.93
N VAL A 90 -9.65 7.12 -0.87
CA VAL A 90 -9.70 6.06 0.16
C VAL A 90 -10.15 4.74 -0.47
N VAL A 91 -11.22 4.75 -1.26
CA VAL A 91 -11.71 3.55 -1.97
C VAL A 91 -10.67 3.02 -2.94
N VAL A 92 -10.02 3.89 -3.72
CA VAL A 92 -8.95 3.51 -4.65
C VAL A 92 -7.79 2.84 -3.91
N GLY A 93 -7.35 3.39 -2.77
CA GLY A 93 -6.27 2.82 -1.97
C GLY A 93 -6.61 1.41 -1.45
N ILE A 94 -7.82 1.24 -0.91
CA ILE A 94 -8.29 -0.08 -0.45
C ILE A 94 -8.41 -1.05 -1.62
N PHE A 95 -9.00 -0.64 -2.74
CA PHE A 95 -9.17 -1.47 -3.93
C PHE A 95 -7.84 -2.01 -4.45
N PHE A 96 -6.85 -1.14 -4.65
CA PHE A 96 -5.54 -1.57 -5.11
C PHE A 96 -4.82 -2.44 -4.07
N GLY A 97 -4.97 -2.15 -2.78
CA GLY A 97 -4.46 -3.01 -1.72
C GLY A 97 -5.07 -4.41 -1.72
N VAL A 98 -6.39 -4.51 -1.96
CA VAL A 98 -7.09 -5.79 -2.05
C VAL A 98 -6.62 -6.60 -3.26
N ILE A 99 -6.63 -6.04 -4.47
CA ILE A 99 -6.20 -6.77 -5.68
C ILE A 99 -4.71 -7.14 -5.66
N TYR A 100 -3.91 -6.41 -4.88
CA TYR A 100 -2.50 -6.74 -4.67
C TYR A 100 -2.31 -8.11 -4.03
N SER A 101 -3.11 -8.44 -3.01
CA SER A 101 -2.90 -9.63 -2.17
C SER A 101 -3.95 -10.73 -2.35
N VAL A 102 -5.21 -10.36 -2.66
CA VAL A 102 -6.34 -11.29 -2.61
C VAL A 102 -6.46 -12.11 -3.89
N PRO A 103 -6.54 -13.46 -3.80
CA PRO A 103 -6.90 -14.30 -4.94
C PRO A 103 -8.29 -13.93 -5.51
N PRO A 104 -8.52 -14.08 -6.82
CA PRO A 104 -7.63 -14.67 -7.83
C PRO A 104 -6.59 -13.70 -8.40
N PHE A 105 -6.65 -12.41 -8.09
CA PHE A 105 -5.78 -11.40 -8.70
C PHE A 105 -4.34 -11.53 -8.23
N ARG A 106 -4.10 -11.40 -6.92
CA ARG A 106 -2.78 -11.56 -6.26
C ARG A 106 -1.64 -10.93 -7.06
N LEU A 107 -1.82 -9.64 -7.45
CA LEU A 107 -0.94 -8.95 -8.40
C LEU A 107 0.49 -8.75 -7.89
N ARG A 108 0.73 -8.92 -6.58
CA ARG A 108 2.08 -8.93 -6.01
C ARG A 108 3.01 -10.00 -6.61
N LYS A 109 2.43 -11.10 -7.17
CA LYS A 109 3.17 -12.19 -7.82
C LYS A 109 3.36 -12.00 -9.33
N THR A 110 3.06 -10.84 -9.84
CA THR A 110 3.04 -10.55 -11.27
C THR A 110 3.92 -9.35 -11.60
N THR A 111 4.15 -9.14 -12.89
CA THR A 111 4.83 -7.93 -13.42
C THR A 111 4.09 -6.63 -13.12
N TYR A 112 2.83 -6.68 -12.68
CA TYR A 112 2.04 -5.49 -12.33
C TYR A 112 2.33 -4.94 -10.93
N LYS A 113 3.11 -5.66 -10.10
CA LYS A 113 3.46 -5.24 -8.72
C LYS A 113 3.96 -3.80 -8.64
N PRO A 114 4.91 -3.31 -9.48
CA PRO A 114 5.37 -1.93 -9.42
C PRO A 114 4.29 -0.89 -9.69
N ILE A 115 3.35 -1.17 -10.61
CA ILE A 115 2.23 -0.27 -10.94
C ILE A 115 1.28 -0.15 -9.74
N ILE A 116 0.99 -1.26 -9.07
CA ILE A 116 0.15 -1.25 -7.87
C ILE A 116 0.83 -0.48 -6.76
N ASN A 117 2.12 -0.73 -6.52
CA ASN A 117 2.88 -0.03 -5.49
C ASN A 117 3.03 1.47 -5.78
N PHE A 118 3.16 1.86 -7.06
CA PHE A 118 3.05 3.27 -7.45
C PHE A 118 1.74 3.88 -6.96
N THR A 119 0.61 3.22 -7.26
CA THR A 119 -0.72 3.74 -6.90
C THR A 119 -0.89 3.82 -5.39
N VAL A 120 -0.55 2.75 -4.67
CA VAL A 120 -0.66 2.70 -3.21
C VAL A 120 0.24 3.75 -2.55
N GLY A 121 1.44 3.97 -3.06
CA GLY A 121 2.35 5.03 -2.57
C GLY A 121 1.84 6.44 -2.84
N ALA A 122 1.17 6.67 -3.98
CA ALA A 122 0.64 7.97 -4.37
C ALA A 122 -0.66 8.36 -3.63
N VAL A 123 -1.48 7.38 -3.25
CA VAL A 123 -2.80 7.59 -2.61
C VAL A 123 -2.76 8.53 -1.39
N PRO A 124 -1.81 8.44 -0.44
CA PRO A 124 -1.74 9.37 0.68
C PRO A 124 -1.65 10.84 0.25
N VAL A 125 -0.84 11.13 -0.77
CA VAL A 125 -0.69 12.50 -1.30
C VAL A 125 -1.99 12.95 -1.98
N MET A 126 -2.63 12.05 -2.74
CA MET A 126 -3.90 12.33 -3.42
C MET A 126 -5.04 12.63 -2.44
N ILE A 127 -5.13 11.88 -1.32
CA ILE A 127 -6.10 12.13 -0.25
C ILE A 127 -5.91 13.54 0.33
N ILE A 128 -4.66 13.93 0.62
CA ILE A 128 -4.36 15.23 1.21
C ILE A 128 -4.62 16.35 0.20
N ALA A 129 -4.21 16.17 -1.06
CA ALA A 129 -4.49 17.12 -2.14
C ALA A 129 -6.00 17.34 -2.32
N ALA A 130 -6.79 16.26 -2.26
CA ALA A 130 -8.23 16.31 -2.34
C ALA A 130 -8.86 17.05 -1.16
N PHE A 131 -8.35 16.83 0.06
CA PHE A 131 -8.85 17.48 1.27
C PHE A 131 -8.66 18.99 1.23
N PHE A 132 -7.50 19.48 0.75
CA PHE A 132 -7.23 20.90 0.62
C PHE A 132 -7.69 21.50 -0.73
N ASN A 133 -8.24 20.68 -1.62
CA ASN A 133 -8.61 21.04 -3.00
C ASN A 133 -7.44 21.69 -3.76
N LEU A 134 -6.23 21.18 -3.56
CA LEU A 134 -4.99 21.71 -4.14
C LEU A 134 -4.36 20.68 -5.08
N PHE A 135 -4.60 20.85 -6.38
CA PHE A 135 -3.97 20.08 -7.46
C PHE A 135 -3.08 20.99 -8.32
N SER A 136 -1.95 21.40 -7.75
CA SER A 136 -0.93 22.18 -8.46
C SER A 136 0.08 21.26 -9.15
N ILE A 137 0.89 21.83 -10.06
CA ILE A 137 1.98 21.09 -10.72
C ILE A 137 2.97 20.50 -9.70
N ASN A 138 3.26 21.19 -8.60
CA ASN A 138 4.15 20.71 -7.56
C ASN A 138 3.59 19.46 -6.86
N ILE A 139 2.27 19.40 -6.67
CA ILE A 139 1.60 18.24 -6.09
C ILE A 139 1.62 17.05 -7.06
N ILE A 140 1.44 17.30 -8.35
CA ILE A 140 1.56 16.27 -9.38
C ILE A 140 2.98 15.71 -9.37
N ILE A 141 4.01 16.56 -9.32
CA ILE A 141 5.41 16.14 -9.21
C ILE A 141 5.63 15.30 -7.93
N LEU A 142 5.06 15.71 -6.81
CA LEU A 142 5.17 14.96 -5.56
C LEU A 142 4.50 13.58 -5.64
N ILE A 143 3.31 13.49 -6.25
CA ILE A 143 2.61 12.23 -6.52
C ILE A 143 3.49 11.30 -7.37
N LEU A 144 4.05 11.83 -8.46
CA LEU A 144 4.94 11.06 -9.35
C LEU A 144 6.21 10.63 -8.62
N LEU A 145 6.83 11.51 -7.85
CA LEU A 145 8.06 11.21 -7.11
C LEU A 145 7.83 10.07 -6.10
N ILE A 146 6.80 10.16 -5.28
CA ILE A 146 6.49 9.14 -4.28
C ILE A 146 6.03 7.84 -4.96
N GLY A 147 5.18 7.94 -5.98
CA GLY A 147 4.72 6.76 -6.72
C GLY A 147 5.86 6.01 -7.40
N VAL A 148 6.75 6.73 -8.11
CA VAL A 148 7.94 6.12 -8.75
C VAL A 148 8.88 5.52 -7.71
N THR A 149 9.14 6.22 -6.61
CA THR A 149 10.00 5.71 -5.54
C THR A 149 9.47 4.40 -4.97
N THR A 150 8.16 4.30 -4.70
CA THR A 150 7.55 3.06 -4.21
C THR A 150 7.54 1.94 -5.24
N ALA A 151 7.35 2.28 -6.52
CA ALA A 151 7.45 1.31 -7.61
C ALA A 151 8.88 0.75 -7.75
N VAL A 152 9.89 1.61 -7.69
CA VAL A 152 11.31 1.18 -7.73
C VAL A 152 11.66 0.36 -6.50
N ASN A 153 11.21 0.76 -5.30
CA ASN A 153 11.44 -0.03 -4.08
C ASN A 153 10.87 -1.45 -4.21
N SER A 154 9.72 -1.60 -4.86
CA SER A 154 9.13 -2.92 -5.06
C SER A 154 9.95 -3.83 -5.98
N LEU A 155 10.73 -3.26 -6.90
CA LEU A 155 11.68 -4.05 -7.73
C LEU A 155 12.87 -4.54 -6.90
N TRP A 156 13.37 -3.73 -5.95
CA TRP A 156 14.40 -4.15 -5.02
C TRP A 156 13.91 -5.27 -4.09
N GLU A 157 12.67 -5.18 -3.61
CA GLU A 157 12.03 -6.26 -2.83
C GLU A 157 11.97 -7.56 -3.65
N ASP A 158 11.55 -7.48 -4.92
CA ASP A 158 11.49 -8.65 -5.81
C ASP A 158 12.86 -9.26 -6.07
N LEU A 159 13.93 -8.46 -6.13
CA LEU A 159 15.30 -8.96 -6.24
C LEU A 159 15.75 -9.65 -4.95
N ALA A 160 15.42 -9.08 -3.79
CA ALA A 160 15.76 -9.67 -2.49
C ALA A 160 15.02 -10.99 -2.26
N ASP A 161 13.76 -11.08 -2.71
CA ASP A 161 12.89 -12.26 -2.56
C ASP A 161 12.99 -13.25 -3.74
N PHE A 162 13.94 -13.04 -4.67
CA PHE A 162 14.04 -13.81 -5.92
C PHE A 162 13.95 -15.33 -5.72
N ALA A 163 14.70 -15.88 -4.76
CA ALA A 163 14.73 -17.32 -4.51
C ALA A 163 13.38 -17.88 -4.04
N SER A 164 12.69 -17.17 -3.13
CA SER A 164 11.38 -17.57 -2.62
C SER A 164 10.28 -17.38 -3.67
N ASP A 165 10.36 -16.32 -4.45
CA ASP A 165 9.44 -16.04 -5.55
C ASP A 165 9.57 -17.06 -6.67
N PHE A 166 10.79 -17.46 -7.02
CA PHE A 166 11.03 -18.51 -8.00
C PHE A 166 10.45 -19.86 -7.54
N GLN A 167 10.68 -20.24 -6.27
CA GLN A 167 10.13 -21.47 -5.69
C GLN A 167 8.60 -21.46 -5.62
N SER A 168 7.99 -20.30 -5.42
CA SER A 168 6.52 -20.15 -5.35
C SER A 168 5.84 -20.05 -6.71
N GLY A 169 6.63 -20.03 -7.84
CA GLY A 169 6.10 -19.87 -9.18
C GLY A 169 5.56 -18.47 -9.50
N SER A 170 6.04 -17.45 -8.79
CA SER A 170 5.73 -16.04 -9.05
C SER A 170 6.25 -15.62 -10.42
N LYS A 171 5.62 -14.62 -11.04
CA LYS A 171 6.01 -14.05 -12.35
C LYS A 171 6.40 -12.58 -12.18
N THR A 172 7.30 -12.30 -11.23
CA THR A 172 7.83 -10.96 -11.01
C THR A 172 8.81 -10.56 -12.11
N ILE A 173 9.08 -9.27 -12.25
CA ILE A 173 9.97 -8.75 -13.31
C ILE A 173 11.35 -9.38 -13.27
N PRO A 174 12.05 -9.50 -12.11
CA PRO A 174 13.36 -10.15 -12.05
C PRO A 174 13.35 -11.61 -12.53
N ILE A 175 12.28 -12.36 -12.22
CA ILE A 175 12.14 -13.75 -12.65
C ILE A 175 11.99 -13.85 -14.16
N ILE A 176 11.13 -13.01 -14.76
CA ILE A 176 10.92 -13.01 -16.21
C ILE A 176 12.18 -12.61 -16.97
N LEU A 177 12.95 -11.66 -16.40
CA LEU A 177 14.22 -11.22 -17.01
C LEU A 177 15.41 -12.15 -16.72
N GLY A 178 15.22 -13.20 -15.91
CA GLY A 178 16.27 -14.17 -15.58
C GLY A 178 17.43 -13.56 -14.74
N LEU A 179 17.18 -12.47 -13.99
CA LEU A 179 18.22 -11.74 -13.27
C LEU A 179 18.82 -12.50 -12.08
N GLY A 180 18.19 -13.60 -11.63
CA GLY A 180 18.67 -14.42 -10.52
C GLY A 180 19.79 -15.41 -10.84
N VAL A 181 20.10 -15.61 -12.13
CA VAL A 181 21.13 -16.58 -12.56
C VAL A 181 22.56 -16.10 -12.24
N ALA A 182 22.74 -14.82 -11.90
CA ALA A 182 24.05 -14.24 -11.61
C ALA A 182 24.53 -14.44 -10.15
N TYR A 183 23.73 -15.06 -9.28
CA TYR A 183 24.01 -15.23 -7.85
C TYR A 183 24.08 -16.69 -7.39
N SER A 184 24.15 -17.64 -8.33
CA SER A 184 24.34 -19.08 -8.03
C SER A 184 25.79 -19.52 -8.16
#